data_61802b53ff139d177cb05ae9436e31c0
#
_entry.id   61802b53ff139d177cb05ae9436e31c0
#
_cell.length_a   1.000
_cell.length_b   1.000
_cell.length_c   1.000
_cell.angle_alpha   90.00
_cell.angle_beta   90.00
_cell.angle_gamma   90.00
#
_symmetry.space_group_name_H-M   'P 1'
#
loop_
_entity.id
_entity.type
_entity.pdbx_description
1 polymer ?
#
loop_
_entity_poly.entity_id
_entity_poly.type
_entity_poly.pdbx_seq_one_letter_code
_entity_poly.pdbx_strand_id
1 'polypeptide(L)'
;MSARKCIPLFSRPGFLLFETLIVLAVFTTAVFCVMPFFGNRQREQRLEVAAEEVASALRQVESAARNESSLYPGESRGLVFYCTSTPEGRAVYGTRKGRYEISPRGVLPEDIVFAAGTSSVRFGKSGPARDSRYRIEMKTRDEKYKRIITVAAYTGRVRVGKK
;
A
#
# COMPACT_ATOMS: atom_id res chain seq x y z
N MET A 1 -68.54 28.03 -22.88
CA MET A 1 -67.79 28.37 -21.68
C MET A 1 -67.63 27.10 -20.85
N SER A 2 -66.46 26.46 -20.90
CA SER A 2 -66.21 25.21 -20.18
C SER A 2 -65.34 25.51 -18.97
N ALA A 3 -65.92 25.35 -17.79
CA ALA A 3 -65.27 25.57 -16.51
C ALA A 3 -64.32 24.37 -16.22
N ARG A 4 -63.01 24.61 -16.25
CA ARG A 4 -62.00 23.62 -15.77
C ARG A 4 -62.09 23.56 -14.25
N LYS A 5 -62.55 22.38 -13.75
CA LYS A 5 -62.49 22.05 -12.33
C LYS A 5 -61.02 21.88 -11.91
N CYS A 6 -60.47 22.81 -11.15
CA CYS A 6 -59.23 22.63 -10.43
C CYS A 6 -59.46 21.62 -9.33
N ILE A 7 -58.78 20.47 -9.42
CA ILE A 7 -58.70 19.48 -8.32
C ILE A 7 -57.73 20.02 -7.30
N PRO A 8 -58.17 20.31 -6.06
CA PRO A 8 -57.21 20.71 -5.01
C PRO A 8 -56.34 19.49 -4.64
N LEU A 9 -55.01 19.61 -4.88
CA LEU A 9 -54.05 18.70 -4.33
C LEU A 9 -54.10 18.85 -2.80
N PHE A 10 -54.80 17.93 -2.14
CA PHE A 10 -54.82 17.83 -0.69
C PHE A 10 -53.47 17.40 -0.20
N SER A 11 -52.55 18.32 0.05
CA SER A 11 -51.33 18.08 0.79
C SER A 11 -51.69 17.96 2.27
N ARG A 12 -51.89 16.72 2.73
CA ARG A 12 -52.05 16.43 4.17
C ARG A 12 -50.66 16.54 4.82
N PRO A 13 -50.38 17.52 5.69
CA PRO A 13 -49.03 17.75 6.23
C PRO A 13 -48.48 16.55 7.05
N GLY A 14 -49.34 15.67 7.56
CA GLY A 14 -48.92 14.43 8.23
C GLY A 14 -48.37 13.35 7.33
N PHE A 15 -48.77 13.35 6.05
CA PHE A 15 -48.31 12.34 5.07
C PHE A 15 -46.84 12.61 4.65
N LEU A 16 -46.46 13.84 4.47
CA LEU A 16 -45.10 14.24 4.13
C LEU A 16 -44.09 13.86 5.23
N LEU A 17 -44.47 13.98 6.50
CA LEU A 17 -43.62 13.62 7.62
C LEU A 17 -43.35 12.11 7.70
N PHE A 18 -44.37 11.29 7.43
CA PHE A 18 -44.27 9.84 7.40
C PHE A 18 -43.45 9.35 6.21
N GLU A 19 -43.62 9.95 5.03
CA GLU A 19 -42.85 9.64 3.83
C GLU A 19 -41.36 9.97 4.00
N THR A 20 -41.03 11.12 4.56
CA THR A 20 -39.62 11.47 4.85
C THR A 20 -38.98 10.52 5.86
N LEU A 21 -39.72 10.04 6.83
CA LEU A 21 -39.26 9.08 7.83
C LEU A 21 -38.95 7.71 7.20
N ILE A 22 -39.79 7.24 6.28
CA ILE A 22 -39.55 5.99 5.53
C ILE A 22 -38.33 6.14 4.63
N VAL A 23 -38.20 7.23 3.89
CA VAL A 23 -37.06 7.49 3.02
C VAL A 23 -35.76 7.51 3.84
N LEU A 24 -35.76 8.15 5.00
CA LEU A 24 -34.61 8.22 5.89
C LEU A 24 -34.25 6.86 6.49
N ALA A 25 -35.24 6.04 6.84
CA ALA A 25 -35.03 4.67 7.31
C ALA A 25 -34.45 3.76 6.22
N VAL A 26 -34.93 3.85 4.99
CA VAL A 26 -34.38 3.10 3.85
C VAL A 26 -32.95 3.55 3.52
N PHE A 27 -32.71 4.87 3.53
CA PHE A 27 -31.40 5.41 3.26
C PHE A 27 -30.36 4.99 4.33
N THR A 28 -30.71 5.04 5.61
CA THR A 28 -29.82 4.60 6.68
C THR A 28 -29.51 3.11 6.60
N THR A 29 -30.48 2.27 6.32
CA THR A 29 -30.24 0.82 6.12
C THR A 29 -29.34 0.56 4.92
N ALA A 30 -29.52 1.26 3.79
CA ALA A 30 -28.66 1.14 2.64
C ALA A 30 -27.19 1.53 2.96
N VAL A 31 -26.97 2.62 3.70
CA VAL A 31 -25.63 3.06 4.12
C VAL A 31 -24.97 2.02 5.03
N PHE A 32 -25.69 1.45 6.00
CA PHE A 32 -25.17 0.41 6.89
C PHE A 32 -24.75 -0.86 6.14
N CYS A 33 -25.49 -1.26 5.09
CA CYS A 33 -25.13 -2.42 4.27
C CYS A 33 -23.86 -2.21 3.44
N VAL A 34 -23.56 -0.99 3.04
CA VAL A 34 -22.42 -0.67 2.15
C VAL A 34 -21.14 -0.41 2.93
N MET A 35 -21.22 0.09 4.16
CA MET A 35 -20.07 0.45 5.00
C MET A 35 -18.99 -0.64 5.15
N PRO A 36 -19.31 -1.92 5.41
CA PRO A 36 -18.29 -2.97 5.59
C PRO A 36 -17.51 -3.27 4.30
N PHE A 37 -18.09 -3.02 3.13
CA PHE A 37 -17.40 -3.21 1.85
C PHE A 37 -16.29 -2.18 1.61
N PHE A 38 -16.47 -0.95 2.08
CA PHE A 38 -15.45 0.10 1.94
C PHE A 38 -14.22 -0.17 2.80
N GLY A 39 -14.38 -0.64 4.03
CA GLY A 39 -13.27 -0.90 4.94
C GLY A 39 -12.30 -1.97 4.43
N ASN A 40 -12.81 -3.03 3.79
CA ASN A 40 -11.98 -4.10 3.25
C ASN A 40 -11.20 -3.65 2.01
N ARG A 41 -11.83 -2.92 1.10
CA ARG A 41 -11.15 -2.37 -0.10
C ARG A 41 -10.07 -1.35 0.27
N GLN A 42 -10.32 -0.54 1.28
CA GLN A 42 -9.36 0.47 1.73
C GLN A 42 -8.07 -0.17 2.30
N ARG A 43 -8.17 -1.28 3.03
CA ARG A 43 -7.00 -2.03 3.52
C ARG A 43 -6.20 -2.66 2.39
N GLU A 44 -6.86 -3.25 1.41
CA GLU A 44 -6.20 -3.81 0.23
C GLU A 44 -5.46 -2.72 -0.56
N GLN A 45 -6.11 -1.57 -0.79
CA GLN A 45 -5.50 -0.43 -1.47
C GLN A 45 -4.30 0.13 -0.72
N ARG A 46 -4.38 0.27 0.61
CA ARG A 46 -3.24 0.70 1.43
C ARG A 46 -2.05 -0.25 1.29
N LEU A 47 -2.29 -1.55 1.30
CA LEU A 47 -1.24 -2.53 1.10
C LEU A 47 -0.63 -2.44 -0.31
N GLU A 48 -1.45 -2.18 -1.32
CA GLU A 48 -0.99 -2.01 -2.70
C GLU A 48 -0.11 -0.76 -2.85
N VAL A 49 -0.57 0.38 -2.32
CA VAL A 49 0.20 1.63 -2.31
C VAL A 49 1.53 1.44 -1.57
N ALA A 50 1.51 0.83 -0.40
CA ALA A 50 2.73 0.57 0.36
C ALA A 50 3.69 -0.39 -0.36
N ALA A 51 3.17 -1.39 -1.08
CA ALA A 51 4.00 -2.30 -1.87
C ALA A 51 4.65 -1.58 -3.07
N GLU A 52 3.94 -0.68 -3.74
CA GLU A 52 4.50 0.14 -4.82
C GLU A 52 5.52 1.17 -4.29
N GLU A 53 5.30 1.72 -3.10
CA GLU A 53 6.26 2.60 -2.43
C GLU A 53 7.58 1.88 -2.18
N VAL A 54 7.55 0.68 -1.57
CA VAL A 54 8.74 -0.15 -1.35
C VAL A 54 9.38 -0.55 -2.68
N ALA A 55 8.60 -0.91 -3.70
CA ALA A 55 9.10 -1.25 -5.03
C ALA A 55 9.76 -0.05 -5.72
N SER A 56 9.21 1.15 -5.55
CA SER A 56 9.81 2.39 -6.05
C SER A 56 11.15 2.68 -5.38
N ALA A 57 11.21 2.54 -4.04
CA ALA A 57 12.46 2.70 -3.30
C ALA A 57 13.52 1.67 -3.74
N LEU A 58 13.14 0.41 -3.99
CA LEU A 58 14.04 -0.60 -4.56
C LEU A 58 14.59 -0.21 -5.93
N ARG A 59 13.76 0.31 -6.83
CA ARG A 59 14.19 0.78 -8.17
C ARG A 59 15.15 1.96 -8.06
N GLN A 60 14.92 2.87 -7.11
CA GLN A 60 15.83 3.99 -6.85
C GLN A 60 17.19 3.51 -6.38
N VAL A 61 17.22 2.54 -5.44
CA VAL A 61 18.48 1.96 -4.93
C VAL A 61 19.22 1.19 -6.03
N GLU A 62 18.51 0.45 -6.89
CA GLU A 62 19.09 -0.22 -8.05
C GLU A 62 19.75 0.79 -9.01
N SER A 63 19.02 1.87 -9.36
CA SER A 63 19.52 2.92 -10.22
C SER A 63 20.75 3.63 -9.61
N ALA A 64 20.69 3.95 -8.32
CA ALA A 64 21.80 4.54 -7.59
C ALA A 64 23.02 3.62 -7.57
N ALA A 65 22.82 2.31 -7.32
CA ALA A 65 23.92 1.34 -7.30
C ALA A 65 24.61 1.19 -8.67
N ARG A 66 23.88 1.31 -9.76
CA ARG A 66 24.44 1.31 -11.12
C ARG A 66 25.26 2.56 -11.41
N ASN A 67 24.83 3.71 -10.89
CA ASN A 67 25.45 5.02 -11.14
C ASN A 67 26.59 5.35 -10.18
N GLU A 68 26.62 4.74 -8.99
CA GLU A 68 27.56 5.06 -7.90
C GLU A 68 29.03 4.67 -8.17
N SER A 69 29.28 4.06 -9.28
CA SER A 69 30.58 3.46 -9.60
C SER A 69 31.76 4.43 -9.67
N SER A 70 31.54 5.75 -9.69
CA SER A 70 32.57 6.74 -9.85
C SER A 70 32.93 7.52 -8.59
N LEU A 71 32.08 7.51 -7.57
CA LEU A 71 32.22 8.41 -6.42
C LEU A 71 33.07 7.86 -5.25
N TYR A 72 33.24 6.54 -5.15
CA TYR A 72 34.01 5.93 -4.08
C TYR A 72 34.85 4.74 -4.58
N PRO A 73 36.04 5.00 -5.16
CA PRO A 73 36.95 3.93 -5.52
C PRO A 73 37.54 3.30 -4.25
N GLY A 74 37.21 2.06 -4.00
CA GLY A 74 37.78 1.27 -2.88
C GLY A 74 36.81 0.45 -2.06
N GLU A 75 35.54 0.80 -2.00
CA GLU A 75 34.53 -0.05 -1.33
C GLU A 75 33.67 -0.80 -2.31
N SER A 76 34.05 -2.08 -2.58
CA SER A 76 33.28 -3.02 -3.43
C SER A 76 31.93 -3.44 -2.82
N ARG A 77 31.51 -2.84 -1.75
CA ARG A 77 30.26 -3.17 -1.06
C ARG A 77 29.12 -2.34 -1.67
N GLY A 78 28.31 -2.97 -2.53
CA GLY A 78 27.13 -2.36 -3.12
C GLY A 78 26.14 -1.82 -2.10
N LEU A 79 25.11 -1.12 -2.58
CA LEU A 79 24.01 -0.62 -1.78
C LEU A 79 23.13 -1.77 -1.28
N VAL A 80 22.75 -1.74 -0.01
CA VAL A 80 21.86 -2.74 0.60
C VAL A 80 20.54 -2.08 0.92
N PHE A 81 19.49 -2.48 0.24
CA PHE A 81 18.14 -2.19 0.64
C PHE A 81 17.72 -3.20 1.70
N TYR A 82 17.14 -2.74 2.79
CA TYR A 82 16.68 -3.62 3.86
C TYR A 82 15.24 -3.28 4.26
N CYS A 83 14.52 -4.32 4.65
CA CYS A 83 13.20 -4.27 5.27
C CYS A 83 13.29 -4.93 6.62
N THR A 84 12.79 -4.31 7.65
CA THR A 84 12.79 -4.85 9.02
C THR A 84 11.57 -4.38 9.78
N SER A 85 11.32 -4.98 10.94
CA SER A 85 10.31 -4.50 11.87
C SER A 85 11.00 -3.87 13.08
N THR A 86 10.48 -2.73 13.53
CA THR A 86 10.94 -2.11 14.78
C THR A 86 10.50 -2.96 15.98
N PRO A 87 11.10 -2.76 17.19
CA PRO A 87 10.63 -3.39 18.41
C PRO A 87 9.14 -3.13 18.71
N GLU A 88 8.62 -2.00 18.25
CA GLU A 88 7.22 -1.61 18.37
C GLU A 88 6.31 -2.32 17.33
N GLY A 89 6.87 -3.18 16.47
CA GLY A 89 6.16 -3.92 15.44
C GLY A 89 5.79 -3.11 14.20
N ARG A 90 6.39 -1.94 13.98
CA ARG A 90 6.24 -1.15 12.75
C ARG A 90 7.17 -1.67 11.66
N ALA A 91 6.66 -1.81 10.46
CA ALA A 91 7.46 -2.17 9.30
C ALA A 91 8.23 -0.95 8.78
N VAL A 92 9.54 -1.07 8.65
CA VAL A 92 10.43 -0.01 8.17
C VAL A 92 11.34 -0.54 7.08
N TYR A 93 11.70 0.32 6.14
CA TYR A 93 12.66 0.00 5.09
C TYR A 93 13.67 1.14 4.94
N GLY A 94 14.83 0.83 4.39
CA GLY A 94 15.87 1.83 4.17
C GLY A 94 17.01 1.31 3.33
N THR A 95 18.00 2.17 3.10
CA THR A 95 19.18 1.86 2.29
C THR A 95 20.43 2.14 3.10
N ARG A 96 21.38 1.20 3.07
CA ARG A 96 22.67 1.33 3.73
C ARG A 96 23.83 0.97 2.78
N LYS A 97 24.97 1.59 3.03
CA LYS A 97 26.25 1.23 2.43
C LYS A 97 27.22 0.84 3.56
N GLY A 98 27.59 -0.43 3.61
CA GLY A 98 28.35 -0.93 4.74
C GLY A 98 27.60 -0.74 6.06
N ARG A 99 28.15 0.10 6.97
CA ARG A 99 27.56 0.44 8.26
C ARG A 99 26.74 1.73 8.28
N TYR A 100 26.77 2.52 7.19
CA TYR A 100 26.14 3.83 7.13
C TYR A 100 24.77 3.75 6.46
N GLU A 101 23.75 4.34 7.08
CA GLU A 101 22.47 4.61 6.42
C GLU A 101 22.64 5.77 5.45
N ILE A 102 22.15 5.58 4.21
CA ILE A 102 22.26 6.57 3.13
C ILE A 102 20.96 7.33 2.96
N SER A 103 19.83 6.66 3.12
CA SER A 103 18.53 7.29 3.00
C SER A 103 17.77 7.26 4.33
N PRO A 104 16.88 8.24 4.56
CA PRO A 104 15.98 8.17 5.71
C PRO A 104 15.13 6.89 5.65
N ARG A 105 14.82 6.35 6.81
CA ARG A 105 13.96 5.17 6.91
C ARG A 105 12.54 5.51 6.46
N GLY A 106 12.03 4.76 5.49
CA GLY A 106 10.60 4.75 5.20
C GLY A 106 9.86 3.94 6.26
N VAL A 107 8.77 4.48 6.78
CA VAL A 107 7.91 3.83 7.77
C VAL A 107 6.58 3.52 7.12
N LEU A 108 6.19 2.24 7.12
CA LEU A 108 4.91 1.81 6.57
C LEU A 108 3.76 2.03 7.57
N PRO A 109 2.50 2.07 7.08
CA PRO A 109 1.33 2.12 7.94
C PRO A 109 1.30 0.97 8.97
N GLU A 110 0.71 1.21 10.14
CA GLU A 110 0.73 0.26 11.29
C GLU A 110 0.03 -1.07 11.01
N ASP A 111 -0.89 -1.08 10.05
CA ASP A 111 -1.64 -2.26 9.62
C ASP A 111 -0.86 -3.17 8.65
N ILE A 112 0.36 -2.78 8.24
CA ILE A 112 1.18 -3.50 7.27
C ILE A 112 2.46 -4.02 7.93
N VAL A 113 2.77 -5.29 7.70
CA VAL A 113 3.97 -5.93 8.25
C VAL A 113 4.70 -6.76 7.17
N PHE A 114 6.02 -6.94 7.35
CA PHE A 114 6.79 -7.87 6.53
C PHE A 114 6.63 -9.30 7.04
N ALA A 115 6.31 -10.25 6.17
CA ALA A 115 6.03 -11.63 6.56
C ALA A 115 7.27 -12.39 7.05
N ALA A 116 8.46 -12.06 6.54
CA ALA A 116 9.72 -12.74 6.86
C ALA A 116 10.59 -12.02 7.90
N GLY A 117 10.03 -11.07 8.64
CA GLY A 117 10.78 -10.25 9.59
C GLY A 117 11.78 -9.33 8.88
N THR A 118 13.06 -9.72 8.79
CA THR A 118 14.08 -8.92 8.10
C THR A 118 14.41 -9.52 6.74
N SER A 119 14.36 -8.69 5.69
CA SER A 119 14.79 -9.04 4.33
C SER A 119 15.75 -7.97 3.83
N SER A 120 16.78 -8.38 3.09
CA SER A 120 17.72 -7.45 2.47
C SER A 120 18.08 -7.86 1.06
N VAL A 121 18.19 -6.86 0.18
CA VAL A 121 18.63 -7.02 -1.20
C VAL A 121 19.85 -6.14 -1.42
N ARG A 122 20.97 -6.73 -1.84
CA ARG A 122 22.20 -6.00 -2.15
C ARG A 122 22.28 -5.76 -3.66
N PHE A 123 22.51 -4.53 -4.03
CA PHE A 123 22.69 -4.10 -5.42
C PHE A 123 24.14 -3.66 -5.65
N GLY A 124 24.72 -4.17 -6.73
CA GLY A 124 26.02 -3.74 -7.27
C GLY A 124 25.85 -3.20 -8.68
N LYS A 125 26.95 -2.84 -9.33
CA LYS A 125 27.00 -2.37 -10.74
C LYS A 125 26.28 -3.30 -11.72
N SER A 126 26.46 -4.61 -11.51
CA SER A 126 25.94 -5.64 -12.42
C SER A 126 24.53 -6.10 -12.06
N GLY A 127 23.88 -5.46 -11.09
CA GLY A 127 22.55 -5.83 -10.59
C GLY A 127 22.58 -6.41 -9.17
N PRO A 128 21.53 -7.14 -8.76
CA PRO A 128 21.43 -7.70 -7.41
C PRO A 128 22.47 -8.80 -7.17
N ALA A 129 23.03 -8.83 -5.96
CA ALA A 129 24.00 -9.85 -5.56
C ALA A 129 23.33 -11.22 -5.41
N ARG A 130 24.04 -12.29 -5.77
CA ARG A 130 23.52 -13.68 -5.77
C ARG A 130 23.06 -14.20 -4.40
N ASP A 131 23.53 -13.62 -3.29
CA ASP A 131 23.18 -13.95 -1.91
C ASP A 131 21.95 -13.19 -1.38
N SER A 132 21.32 -12.38 -2.22
CA SER A 132 20.19 -11.53 -1.83
C SER A 132 18.88 -12.31 -1.81
N ARG A 133 17.98 -11.93 -0.90
CA ARG A 133 16.60 -12.42 -0.92
C ARG A 133 15.81 -11.62 -1.96
N TYR A 134 15.54 -12.24 -3.08
CA TYR A 134 14.84 -11.62 -4.21
C TYR A 134 13.33 -11.49 -4.03
N ARG A 135 12.80 -11.88 -2.86
CA ARG A 135 11.38 -11.88 -2.57
C ARG A 135 11.12 -11.23 -1.23
N ILE A 136 10.36 -10.14 -1.25
CA ILE A 136 9.86 -9.44 -0.07
C ILE A 136 8.36 -9.66 -0.02
N GLU A 137 7.87 -10.29 1.03
CA GLU A 137 6.46 -10.54 1.23
C GLU A 137 5.92 -9.55 2.27
N MET A 138 4.90 -8.79 1.88
CA MET A 138 4.17 -7.86 2.71
C MET A 138 2.76 -8.38 2.94
N LYS A 139 2.26 -8.21 4.14
CA LYS A 139 0.90 -8.63 4.51
C LYS A 139 0.26 -7.59 5.42
N THR A 140 -1.08 -7.56 5.42
CA THR A 140 -1.83 -6.87 6.46
C THR A 140 -1.68 -7.61 7.79
N ARG A 141 -1.76 -6.90 8.92
CA ARG A 141 -1.60 -7.50 10.25
C ARG A 141 -2.65 -8.60 10.54
N ASP A 142 -3.83 -8.51 9.94
CA ASP A 142 -4.88 -9.55 9.96
C ASP A 142 -4.64 -10.72 8.99
N GLU A 143 -3.50 -10.72 8.27
CA GLU A 143 -3.06 -11.70 7.28
C GLU A 143 -4.01 -11.94 6.08
N LYS A 144 -5.06 -11.11 5.96
CA LYS A 144 -6.10 -11.27 4.95
C LYS A 144 -5.62 -10.94 3.54
N TYR A 145 -4.75 -9.95 3.42
CA TYR A 145 -4.20 -9.51 2.13
C TYR A 145 -2.69 -9.64 2.14
N LYS A 146 -2.15 -10.11 1.00
CA LYS A 146 -0.70 -10.31 0.81
C LYS A 146 -0.26 -9.73 -0.52
N ARG A 147 0.93 -9.13 -0.55
CA ARG A 147 1.63 -8.69 -1.76
C ARG A 147 3.05 -9.18 -1.73
N ILE A 148 3.57 -9.51 -2.90
CA ILE A 148 4.93 -10.01 -3.05
C ILE A 148 5.67 -9.07 -3.98
N ILE A 149 6.79 -8.54 -3.51
CA ILE A 149 7.73 -7.80 -4.32
C ILE A 149 8.84 -8.76 -4.71
N THR A 150 9.03 -8.97 -5.99
CA THR A 150 10.07 -9.86 -6.53
C THR A 150 11.10 -9.04 -7.30
N VAL A 151 12.36 -9.27 -6.99
CA VAL A 151 13.50 -8.69 -7.72
C VAL A 151 14.13 -9.78 -8.57
N ALA A 152 14.24 -9.56 -9.87
CA ALA A 152 14.84 -10.54 -10.79
C ALA A 152 16.35 -10.60 -10.57
N ALA A 153 16.87 -11.81 -10.35
CA ALA A 153 18.26 -12.05 -9.95
C ALA A 153 19.33 -11.52 -10.92
N TYR A 154 19.03 -11.51 -12.20
CA TYR A 154 20.00 -11.07 -13.23
C TYR A 154 19.80 -9.64 -13.71
N THR A 155 18.54 -9.22 -13.81
CA THR A 155 18.21 -7.90 -14.39
C THR A 155 17.93 -6.84 -13.34
N GLY A 156 17.69 -7.23 -12.06
CA GLY A 156 17.25 -6.33 -11.01
C GLY A 156 15.79 -5.89 -11.13
N ARG A 157 15.07 -6.30 -12.18
CA ARG A 157 13.70 -5.85 -12.43
C ARG A 157 12.79 -6.14 -11.25
N VAL A 158 12.20 -5.08 -10.70
CA VAL A 158 11.27 -5.16 -9.57
C VAL A 158 9.84 -5.31 -10.08
N ARG A 159 9.13 -6.30 -9.57
CA ARG A 159 7.71 -6.55 -9.86
C ARG A 159 6.92 -6.69 -8.56
N VAL A 160 5.74 -6.11 -8.52
CA VAL A 160 4.75 -6.32 -7.46
C VAL A 160 3.71 -7.30 -7.97
N GLY A 161 3.41 -8.33 -7.17
CA GLY A 161 2.44 -9.37 -7.50
C GLY A 161 1.44 -9.59 -6.36
N LYS A 162 0.26 -10.10 -6.72
CA LYS A 162 -0.73 -10.65 -5.78
C LYS A 162 -0.36 -12.12 -5.52
N LYS A 163 -0.65 -12.58 -4.28
CA LYS A 163 -0.61 -13.99 -3.94
C LYS A 163 -2.03 -14.48 -3.72
#